data_5fa50fae444208b89e10eb2c6c426029
#
_entry.id   5fa50fae444208b89e10eb2c6c426029
#
_cell.length_a   1.000
_cell.length_b   1.000
_cell.length_c   1.000
_cell.angle_alpha   90.00
_cell.angle_beta   90.00
_cell.angle_gamma   90.00
#
_symmetry.space_group_name_H-M   'P 1'
#
loop_
_entity.id
_entity.type
_entity.pdbx_description
1 polymer ?
#
loop_
_entity_poly.entity_id
_entity_poly.type
_entity_poly.pdbx_seq_one_letter_code
_entity_poly.pdbx_strand_id
1 'polypeptide(L)'
;IIGNDMFHLAMMLFVQLFLVIVIASLFMFGLIEILSSGMHISLSDLSLSIDRERLMLQAGQYIIILLIATFVICFSVAFYIRRVNIQLGMSNGLKSKKHFFRNSMLGIQFFICWLFVSMTVALYLQTNTTISTLYNTLTKAEKNSILSLKLDYTFMKNEEKVALVERIRQYSGVKDVLLSEDGYLNGSPDRTGIQLDKDSDRWLEINIMRVTPDFISFMNIPLSAGQNMEGNNDILVDEIFMNEKENILGTTLYHYKDAYTVRGILSSFTPSVYAYKEEQTPYVFFPMKDNGNVGHCYIKCYTDKKEEVRQWMTQLLQEVLPESVEPEITTFLDDIIEQQAMETKFKNITLFFSIVSLIITLLGVYSAITLDTERRQKEVAIRKINGAGIKQIILLFSRLYMLLLTTSALLAFPVVYVILHMLSLIHI
;
A
#
# COMPACT_ATOMS: atom_id res chain seq x y z
N ILE A 1 -24.77 -2.43 47.54
CA ILE A 1 -25.35 -1.44 46.58
C ILE A 1 -26.55 -0.71 47.19
N ILE A 2 -27.16 -1.23 48.25
CA ILE A 2 -28.26 -0.58 48.97
C ILE A 2 -27.63 0.40 49.94
N GLY A 3 -27.68 1.73 49.66
CA GLY A 3 -27.19 2.81 50.53
C GLY A 3 -25.97 3.58 50.00
N ASN A 4 -25.44 3.29 48.85
CA ASN A 4 -24.30 4.04 48.29
C ASN A 4 -24.79 5.29 47.52
N ASP A 5 -24.16 6.42 47.79
CA ASP A 5 -24.47 7.68 47.12
C ASP A 5 -24.15 7.58 45.60
N MET A 6 -24.97 8.20 44.77
CA MET A 6 -24.85 8.19 43.31
C MET A 6 -23.43 8.61 42.87
N PHE A 7 -22.86 9.60 43.55
CA PHE A 7 -21.53 10.08 43.27
C PHE A 7 -20.46 9.02 43.52
N HIS A 8 -20.62 8.23 44.59
CA HIS A 8 -19.66 7.20 44.95
C HIS A 8 -19.70 6.02 43.89
N LEU A 9 -20.86 5.68 43.37
CA LEU A 9 -21.02 4.67 42.32
C LEU A 9 -20.39 5.17 40.98
N ALA A 10 -20.68 6.41 40.61
CA ALA A 10 -20.11 7.00 39.42
C ALA A 10 -18.57 7.07 39.49
N MET A 11 -18.05 7.47 40.66
CA MET A 11 -16.63 7.62 40.89
C MET A 11 -15.90 6.26 40.88
N MET A 12 -16.51 5.21 41.45
CA MET A 12 -15.95 3.85 41.41
C MET A 12 -15.83 3.34 39.96
N LEU A 13 -16.84 3.54 39.13
CA LEU A 13 -16.81 3.18 37.71
C LEU A 13 -15.78 4.02 36.95
N PHE A 14 -15.73 5.32 37.25
CA PHE A 14 -14.78 6.22 36.60
C PHE A 14 -13.33 5.85 36.93
N VAL A 15 -12.99 5.56 38.19
CA VAL A 15 -11.64 5.16 38.58
C VAL A 15 -11.18 3.87 37.86
N GLN A 16 -12.09 2.88 37.70
CA GLN A 16 -11.77 1.65 36.96
C GLN A 16 -11.45 1.94 35.49
N LEU A 17 -12.27 2.75 34.81
CA LEU A 17 -12.05 3.13 33.42
C LEU A 17 -10.85 4.08 33.26
N PHE A 18 -10.64 4.97 34.21
CA PHE A 18 -9.47 5.87 34.24
C PHE A 18 -8.15 5.08 34.27
N LEU A 19 -8.06 4.04 35.11
CA LEU A 19 -6.86 3.16 35.14
C LEU A 19 -6.61 2.49 33.77
N VAL A 20 -7.66 2.04 33.10
CA VAL A 20 -7.54 1.44 31.75
C VAL A 20 -7.06 2.50 30.75
N ILE A 21 -7.60 3.72 30.81
CA ILE A 21 -7.18 4.82 29.92
C ILE A 21 -5.72 5.20 30.18
N VAL A 22 -5.27 5.24 31.42
CA VAL A 22 -3.86 5.54 31.77
C VAL A 22 -2.93 4.47 31.16
N ILE A 23 -3.25 3.20 31.35
CA ILE A 23 -2.45 2.09 30.79
C ILE A 23 -2.42 2.18 29.26
N ALA A 24 -3.58 2.38 28.62
CA ALA A 24 -3.69 2.52 27.17
C ALA A 24 -2.90 3.75 26.67
N SER A 25 -2.90 4.86 27.42
CA SER A 25 -2.13 6.06 27.08
C SER A 25 -0.62 5.83 27.14
N LEU A 26 -0.14 5.07 28.12
CA LEU A 26 1.28 4.69 28.21
C LEU A 26 1.70 3.84 27.00
N PHE A 27 0.87 2.87 26.62
CA PHE A 27 1.11 2.09 25.40
C PHE A 27 1.09 2.95 24.13
N MET A 28 0.15 3.88 24.02
CA MET A 28 0.06 4.80 22.88
C MET A 28 1.30 5.68 22.76
N PHE A 29 1.77 6.27 23.87
CA PHE A 29 3.00 7.07 23.85
C PHE A 29 4.23 6.23 23.50
N GLY A 30 4.32 5.00 24.01
CA GLY A 30 5.38 4.05 23.62
C GLY A 30 5.35 3.71 22.13
N LEU A 31 4.16 3.51 21.55
CA LEU A 31 4.01 3.27 20.12
C LEU A 31 4.38 4.50 19.28
N ILE A 32 3.99 5.71 19.69
CA ILE A 32 4.38 6.96 19.01
C ILE A 32 5.91 7.08 19.00
N GLU A 33 6.58 6.76 20.11
CA GLU A 33 8.04 6.80 20.20
C GLU A 33 8.70 5.82 19.23
N ILE A 34 8.24 4.56 19.21
CA ILE A 34 8.75 3.53 18.30
C ILE A 34 8.50 3.90 16.83
N LEU A 35 7.31 4.39 16.52
CA LEU A 35 6.95 4.76 15.15
C LEU A 35 7.69 6.02 14.68
N SER A 36 7.89 7.02 15.55
CA SER A 36 8.60 8.25 15.20
C SER A 36 10.10 8.04 15.03
N SER A 37 10.69 7.08 15.73
CA SER A 37 12.12 6.75 15.60
C SER A 37 12.45 5.91 14.35
N GLY A 38 11.46 5.21 13.77
CA GLY A 38 11.65 4.29 12.64
C GLY A 38 11.10 4.78 11.28
N MET A 39 10.38 5.89 11.25
CA MET A 39 9.75 6.37 10.02
C MET A 39 10.32 7.71 9.55
N HIS A 40 11.49 7.69 8.92
CA HIS A 40 11.84 8.74 7.97
C HIS A 40 11.09 8.46 6.66
N ILE A 41 9.98 9.18 6.46
CA ILE A 41 9.23 9.13 5.21
C ILE A 41 9.85 10.16 4.28
N SER A 42 10.86 9.77 3.51
CA SER A 42 11.27 10.51 2.34
C SER A 42 10.32 10.16 1.20
N LEU A 43 9.33 10.99 0.96
CA LEU A 43 8.72 11.12 -0.35
C LEU A 43 9.62 12.09 -1.11
N SER A 44 10.01 11.76 -2.33
CA SER A 44 11.05 12.41 -3.12
C SER A 44 11.05 13.94 -3.18
N ASP A 45 9.96 14.63 -2.82
CA ASP A 45 9.87 16.09 -2.74
C ASP A 45 9.04 16.61 -1.55
N LEU A 46 8.42 15.75 -0.77
CA LEU A 46 7.73 16.09 0.48
C LEU A 46 8.35 15.28 1.61
N SER A 47 9.32 15.87 2.31
CA SER A 47 9.75 15.38 3.61
C SER A 47 8.59 15.62 4.61
N LEU A 48 7.65 14.69 4.66
CA LEU A 48 6.70 14.62 5.76
C LEU A 48 7.47 14.12 6.99
N SER A 49 8.23 15.02 7.59
CA SER A 49 8.70 14.80 8.96
C SER A 49 7.45 14.74 9.84
N ILE A 50 7.18 13.57 10.38
CA ILE A 50 6.16 13.42 11.40
C ILE A 50 6.65 14.25 12.59
N ASP A 51 6.07 15.42 12.77
CA ASP A 51 6.40 16.31 13.88
C ASP A 51 5.96 15.60 15.18
N ARG A 52 6.92 14.98 15.85
CA ARG A 52 6.74 14.24 17.10
C ARG A 52 6.01 15.10 18.14
N GLU A 53 6.35 16.38 18.23
CA GLU A 53 5.75 17.29 19.22
C GLU A 53 4.27 17.52 18.92
N ARG A 54 3.90 17.70 17.67
CA ARG A 54 2.49 17.83 17.25
C ARG A 54 1.70 16.54 17.50
N LEU A 55 2.27 15.37 17.19
CA LEU A 55 1.61 14.09 17.47
C LEU A 55 1.38 13.89 18.96
N MET A 56 2.37 14.16 19.80
CA MET A 56 2.22 14.07 21.26
C MET A 56 1.19 15.03 21.79
N LEU A 57 1.14 16.24 21.27
CA LEU A 57 0.16 17.26 21.66
C LEU A 57 -1.27 16.85 21.26
N GLN A 58 -1.45 16.35 20.03
CA GLN A 58 -2.75 15.83 19.57
C GLN A 58 -3.18 14.61 20.37
N ALA A 59 -2.27 13.67 20.63
CA ALA A 59 -2.53 12.51 21.47
C ALA A 59 -3.00 12.94 22.87
N GLY A 60 -2.35 13.91 23.48
CA GLY A 60 -2.78 14.48 24.77
C GLY A 60 -4.19 15.08 24.72
N GLN A 61 -4.53 15.81 23.66
CA GLN A 61 -5.87 16.36 23.44
C GLN A 61 -6.93 15.25 23.34
N TYR A 62 -6.66 14.16 22.57
CA TYR A 62 -7.57 13.04 22.47
C TYR A 62 -7.77 12.30 23.79
N ILE A 63 -6.72 12.16 24.62
CA ILE A 63 -6.83 11.57 25.97
C ILE A 63 -7.76 12.42 26.85
N ILE A 64 -7.62 13.73 26.82
CA ILE A 64 -8.48 14.63 27.58
C ILE A 64 -9.94 14.49 27.14
N ILE A 65 -10.20 14.50 25.84
CA ILE A 65 -11.55 14.31 25.29
C ILE A 65 -12.12 12.94 25.73
N LEU A 66 -11.30 11.89 25.68
CA LEU A 66 -11.71 10.53 26.10
C LEU A 66 -12.03 10.48 27.59
N LEU A 67 -11.24 11.16 28.45
CA LEU A 67 -11.50 11.24 29.88
C LEU A 67 -12.81 11.99 30.18
N ILE A 68 -13.07 13.11 29.51
CA ILE A 68 -14.32 13.86 29.66
C ILE A 68 -15.50 12.99 29.21
N ALA A 69 -15.42 12.35 28.07
CA ALA A 69 -16.46 11.46 27.56
C ALA A 69 -16.73 10.31 28.54
N THR A 70 -15.68 9.68 29.07
CA THR A 70 -15.77 8.60 30.06
C THR A 70 -16.44 9.07 31.34
N PHE A 71 -16.10 10.26 31.82
CA PHE A 71 -16.74 10.85 32.98
C PHE A 71 -18.24 11.06 32.76
N VAL A 72 -18.63 11.64 31.63
CA VAL A 72 -20.03 11.87 31.25
C VAL A 72 -20.80 10.53 31.16
N ILE A 73 -20.19 9.51 30.55
CA ILE A 73 -20.81 8.18 30.45
C ILE A 73 -21.01 7.57 31.84
N CYS A 74 -19.99 7.57 32.71
CA CYS A 74 -20.10 7.01 34.07
C CYS A 74 -21.19 7.71 34.87
N PHE A 75 -21.26 9.03 34.76
CA PHE A 75 -22.28 9.81 35.46
C PHE A 75 -23.70 9.54 34.92
N SER A 76 -23.83 9.42 33.59
CA SER A 76 -25.09 9.06 32.94
C SER A 76 -25.58 7.67 33.34
N VAL A 77 -24.67 6.68 33.39
CA VAL A 77 -24.99 5.32 33.82
C VAL A 77 -25.39 5.29 35.28
N ALA A 78 -24.70 5.97 36.18
CA ALA A 78 -25.04 6.06 37.59
C ALA A 78 -26.43 6.71 37.81
N PHE A 79 -26.72 7.79 37.04
CA PHE A 79 -28.01 8.47 37.06
C PHE A 79 -29.14 7.56 36.55
N TYR A 80 -28.89 6.79 35.48
CA TYR A 80 -29.84 5.83 34.94
C TYR A 80 -30.13 4.73 35.97
N ILE A 81 -29.10 4.15 36.60
CA ILE A 81 -29.25 3.10 37.63
C ILE A 81 -30.13 3.58 38.80
N ARG A 82 -29.96 4.85 39.24
CA ARG A 82 -30.76 5.44 40.32
C ARG A 82 -32.23 5.59 39.92
N ARG A 83 -32.55 5.87 38.66
CA ARG A 83 -33.95 6.00 38.19
C ARG A 83 -34.66 4.68 37.95
N VAL A 84 -33.92 3.59 37.82
CA VAL A 84 -34.54 2.26 37.63
C VAL A 84 -35.09 1.76 38.94
N ASN A 85 -36.43 1.67 39.05
CA ASN A 85 -37.11 1.09 40.20
C ASN A 85 -36.69 -0.37 40.37
N ILE A 86 -36.10 -0.70 41.51
CA ILE A 86 -35.58 -2.05 41.84
C ILE A 86 -36.67 -3.11 41.71
N GLN A 87 -37.94 -2.78 41.99
CA GLN A 87 -39.10 -3.67 41.83
C GLN A 87 -39.37 -4.08 40.38
N LEU A 88 -39.17 -3.18 39.41
CA LEU A 88 -39.28 -3.47 37.98
C LEU A 88 -38.10 -4.29 37.44
N GLY A 89 -36.92 -4.19 38.06
CA GLY A 89 -35.74 -4.99 37.71
C GLY A 89 -35.86 -6.46 38.11
N MET A 90 -36.70 -6.79 39.06
CA MET A 90 -36.99 -8.17 39.50
C MET A 90 -38.10 -8.83 38.69
N SER A 91 -38.95 -8.08 37.98
CA SER A 91 -39.98 -8.61 37.11
C SER A 91 -39.41 -8.96 35.73
N ASN A 92 -39.79 -10.10 35.20
CA ASN A 92 -39.24 -10.74 33.99
C ASN A 92 -39.35 -9.94 32.65
N GLY A 93 -39.80 -8.67 32.68
CA GLY A 93 -40.11 -7.89 31.47
C GLY A 93 -38.91 -7.22 30.75
N LEU A 94 -37.72 -7.14 31.37
CA LEU A 94 -36.54 -6.39 30.80
C LEU A 94 -35.54 -7.27 30.05
N LYS A 95 -35.83 -8.57 29.89
CA LYS A 95 -34.88 -9.53 29.28
C LYS A 95 -34.53 -9.25 27.81
N SER A 96 -35.44 -8.68 27.03
CA SER A 96 -35.23 -8.50 25.57
C SER A 96 -34.31 -7.34 25.20
N LYS A 97 -34.37 -6.19 25.87
CA LYS A 97 -33.60 -4.99 25.51
C LYS A 97 -32.13 -5.06 25.87
N LYS A 98 -31.77 -5.83 26.93
CA LYS A 98 -30.36 -5.97 27.38
C LYS A 98 -29.47 -6.72 26.38
N HIS A 99 -30.04 -7.67 25.62
CA HIS A 99 -29.30 -8.45 24.62
C HIS A 99 -29.04 -7.65 23.34
N PHE A 100 -29.96 -6.76 22.96
CA PHE A 100 -29.82 -5.97 21.74
C PHE A 100 -28.60 -5.07 21.76
N PHE A 101 -28.39 -4.28 22.80
CA PHE A 101 -27.23 -3.35 22.89
C PHE A 101 -25.90 -4.08 22.83
N ARG A 102 -25.75 -5.17 23.62
CA ARG A 102 -24.54 -5.99 23.61
C ARG A 102 -24.29 -6.61 22.24
N ASN A 103 -25.30 -7.18 21.61
CA ASN A 103 -25.18 -7.81 20.29
C ASN A 103 -24.85 -6.79 19.21
N SER A 104 -25.40 -5.57 19.30
CA SER A 104 -25.04 -4.47 18.40
C SER A 104 -23.59 -4.06 18.55
N MET A 105 -23.07 -3.94 19.78
CA MET A 105 -21.66 -3.64 20.04
C MET A 105 -20.73 -4.71 19.47
N LEU A 106 -21.05 -5.99 19.65
CA LEU A 106 -20.31 -7.10 19.05
C LEU A 106 -20.38 -7.08 17.52
N GLY A 107 -21.56 -6.77 16.97
CA GLY A 107 -21.73 -6.61 15.52
C GLY A 107 -20.84 -5.51 14.95
N ILE A 108 -20.75 -4.37 15.63
CA ILE A 108 -19.85 -3.26 15.25
C ILE A 108 -18.39 -3.70 15.35
N GLN A 109 -17.99 -4.42 16.40
CA GLN A 109 -16.63 -4.95 16.53
C GLN A 109 -16.28 -5.92 15.40
N PHE A 110 -17.17 -6.86 15.06
CA PHE A 110 -16.99 -7.75 13.92
C PHE A 110 -16.90 -6.99 12.60
N PHE A 111 -17.73 -5.96 12.41
CA PHE A 111 -17.70 -5.12 11.21
C PHE A 111 -16.35 -4.42 11.05
N ILE A 112 -15.87 -3.78 12.11
CA ILE A 112 -14.56 -3.09 12.10
C ILE A 112 -13.42 -4.09 11.85
N CYS A 113 -13.47 -5.26 12.50
CA CYS A 113 -12.48 -6.32 12.29
C CYS A 113 -12.45 -6.78 10.82
N TRP A 114 -13.63 -7.10 10.24
CA TRP A 114 -13.72 -7.48 8.84
C TRP A 114 -13.26 -6.40 7.88
N LEU A 115 -13.56 -5.13 8.20
CA LEU A 115 -13.13 -3.98 7.40
C LEU A 115 -11.59 -3.92 7.32
N PHE A 116 -10.89 -3.97 8.44
CA PHE A 116 -9.43 -3.92 8.43
C PHE A 116 -8.79 -5.18 7.85
N VAL A 117 -9.30 -6.37 8.17
CA VAL A 117 -8.77 -7.63 7.64
C VAL A 117 -8.92 -7.69 6.12
N SER A 118 -10.11 -7.41 5.60
CA SER A 118 -10.34 -7.45 4.15
C SER A 118 -9.58 -6.37 3.40
N MET A 119 -9.47 -5.16 3.97
CA MET A 119 -8.65 -4.08 3.42
C MET A 119 -7.17 -4.49 3.32
N THR A 120 -6.63 -5.08 4.39
CA THR A 120 -5.24 -5.57 4.42
C THR A 120 -4.99 -6.64 3.36
N VAL A 121 -5.90 -7.62 3.26
CA VAL A 121 -5.78 -8.69 2.24
C VAL A 121 -5.86 -8.11 0.83
N ALA A 122 -6.79 -7.19 0.58
CA ALA A 122 -6.95 -6.58 -0.72
C ALA A 122 -5.71 -5.75 -1.13
N LEU A 123 -5.18 -4.92 -0.22
CA LEU A 123 -3.95 -4.15 -0.47
C LEU A 123 -2.73 -5.06 -0.67
N TYR A 124 -2.64 -6.16 0.07
CA TYR A 124 -1.58 -7.15 -0.13
C TYR A 124 -1.63 -7.79 -1.52
N LEU A 125 -2.83 -8.23 -1.93
CA LEU A 125 -3.02 -8.81 -3.27
C LEU A 125 -2.74 -7.79 -4.37
N GLN A 126 -3.24 -6.57 -4.23
CA GLN A 126 -3.01 -5.48 -5.18
C GLN A 126 -1.51 -5.17 -5.31
N THR A 127 -0.79 -4.96 -4.21
CA THR A 127 0.66 -4.69 -4.23
C THR A 127 1.43 -5.81 -4.92
N ASN A 128 1.13 -7.09 -4.60
CA ASN A 128 1.80 -8.22 -5.23
C ASN A 128 1.50 -8.33 -6.73
N THR A 129 0.25 -8.10 -7.13
CA THR A 129 -0.15 -8.10 -8.54
C THR A 129 0.60 -7.00 -9.29
N THR A 130 0.65 -5.79 -8.75
CA THR A 130 1.35 -4.67 -9.40
C THR A 130 2.85 -4.97 -9.56
N ILE A 131 3.53 -5.48 -8.52
CA ILE A 131 4.96 -5.88 -8.61
C ILE A 131 5.19 -6.95 -9.69
N SER A 132 4.27 -7.89 -9.84
CA SER A 132 4.39 -8.94 -10.87
C SER A 132 4.09 -8.43 -12.27
N THR A 133 3.21 -7.44 -12.40
CA THR A 133 2.74 -6.93 -13.69
C THR A 133 3.68 -5.90 -14.29
N LEU A 134 4.28 -5.03 -13.45
CA LEU A 134 5.29 -4.08 -13.92
C LEU A 134 6.48 -4.82 -14.53
N TYR A 135 6.82 -4.47 -15.77
CA TYR A 135 7.85 -5.18 -16.53
C TYR A 135 7.66 -6.70 -16.47
N ASN A 136 6.46 -7.15 -16.84
CA ASN A 136 6.04 -8.57 -16.80
C ASN A 136 6.90 -9.48 -17.68
N THR A 137 7.70 -8.93 -18.57
CA THR A 137 8.72 -9.63 -19.37
C THR A 137 9.90 -10.14 -18.54
N LEU A 138 10.09 -9.59 -17.34
CA LEU A 138 11.11 -10.00 -16.39
C LEU A 138 10.50 -10.75 -15.22
N THR A 139 11.08 -11.86 -14.84
CA THR A 139 10.74 -12.58 -13.62
C THR A 139 11.15 -11.77 -12.37
N LYS A 140 10.55 -12.06 -11.21
CA LYS A 140 10.94 -11.43 -9.95
C LYS A 140 12.43 -11.62 -9.62
N ALA A 141 13.00 -12.78 -9.95
CA ALA A 141 14.41 -13.06 -9.76
C ALA A 141 15.30 -12.20 -10.66
N GLU A 142 14.92 -12.02 -11.93
CA GLU A 142 15.64 -11.12 -12.84
C GLU A 142 15.56 -9.68 -12.39
N LYS A 143 14.37 -9.18 -12.01
CA LYS A 143 14.22 -7.82 -11.44
C LYS A 143 15.12 -7.59 -10.23
N ASN A 144 15.28 -8.60 -9.37
CA ASN A 144 16.17 -8.53 -8.20
C ASN A 144 17.66 -8.67 -8.58
N SER A 145 18.01 -9.21 -9.74
CA SER A 145 19.39 -9.34 -10.22
C SER A 145 19.90 -8.11 -10.96
N ILE A 146 19.03 -7.18 -11.34
CA ILE A 146 19.40 -5.92 -11.98
C ILE A 146 19.67 -4.90 -10.87
N LEU A 147 20.90 -4.38 -10.80
CA LEU A 147 21.23 -3.25 -9.95
C LEU A 147 20.83 -1.95 -10.63
N SER A 148 20.38 -1.00 -9.83
CA SER A 148 19.96 0.34 -10.24
C SER A 148 20.84 1.38 -9.58
N LEU A 149 21.39 2.29 -10.37
CA LEU A 149 22.26 3.36 -9.92
C LEU A 149 21.74 4.69 -10.45
N LYS A 150 21.38 5.59 -9.53
CA LYS A 150 21.03 6.98 -9.86
C LYS A 150 22.31 7.77 -10.10
N LEU A 151 22.41 8.44 -11.26
CA LEU A 151 23.53 9.26 -11.69
C LEU A 151 23.13 10.75 -11.84
N ASP A 152 22.02 11.15 -11.25
CA ASP A 152 21.53 12.54 -11.31
C ASP A 152 22.33 13.46 -10.37
N TYR A 153 23.65 13.46 -10.55
CA TYR A 153 24.57 14.31 -9.85
C TYR A 153 24.83 15.58 -10.66
N THR A 154 24.43 16.71 -10.13
CA THR A 154 24.60 18.03 -10.80
C THR A 154 26.06 18.46 -10.92
N PHE A 155 26.95 17.92 -10.10
CA PHE A 155 28.37 18.20 -10.09
C PHE A 155 29.18 17.36 -11.11
N MET A 156 28.61 16.27 -11.65
CA MET A 156 29.23 15.42 -12.66
C MET A 156 28.80 15.83 -14.07
N LYS A 157 29.77 15.99 -14.96
CA LYS A 157 29.49 16.19 -16.38
C LYS A 157 29.03 14.88 -17.02
N ASN A 158 28.28 15.00 -18.13
CA ASN A 158 27.74 13.82 -18.82
C ASN A 158 28.86 12.88 -19.32
N GLU A 159 29.97 13.43 -19.80
CA GLU A 159 31.13 12.64 -20.24
C GLU A 159 31.75 11.82 -19.08
N GLU A 160 31.75 12.37 -17.86
CA GLU A 160 32.26 11.68 -16.66
C GLU A 160 31.32 10.55 -16.26
N LYS A 161 30.00 10.78 -16.37
CA LYS A 161 28.98 9.74 -16.11
C LYS A 161 29.10 8.58 -17.10
N VAL A 162 29.26 8.89 -18.40
CA VAL A 162 29.46 7.89 -19.45
C VAL A 162 30.75 7.10 -19.21
N ALA A 163 31.87 7.77 -18.89
CA ALA A 163 33.13 7.11 -18.58
C ALA A 163 33.01 6.18 -17.34
N LEU A 164 32.27 6.60 -16.33
CA LEU A 164 31.99 5.76 -15.16
C LEU A 164 31.20 4.51 -15.54
N VAL A 165 30.16 4.66 -16.36
CA VAL A 165 29.34 3.54 -16.84
C VAL A 165 30.17 2.58 -17.70
N GLU A 166 31.07 3.06 -18.54
CA GLU A 166 31.96 2.19 -19.32
C GLU A 166 32.91 1.39 -18.42
N ARG A 167 33.41 1.97 -17.32
CA ARG A 167 34.18 1.23 -16.32
C ARG A 167 33.33 0.12 -15.67
N ILE A 168 32.04 0.40 -15.36
CA ILE A 168 31.11 -0.58 -14.82
C ILE A 168 30.87 -1.72 -15.82
N ARG A 169 30.66 -1.39 -17.09
CA ARG A 169 30.43 -2.37 -18.17
C ARG A 169 31.60 -3.36 -18.34
N GLN A 170 32.81 -2.91 -18.11
CA GLN A 170 34.02 -3.75 -18.26
C GLN A 170 34.26 -4.69 -17.09
N TYR A 171 33.52 -4.59 -15.99
CA TYR A 171 33.72 -5.46 -14.83
C TYR A 171 33.20 -6.88 -15.11
N SER A 172 34.00 -7.89 -14.78
CA SER A 172 33.76 -9.30 -15.13
C SER A 172 32.46 -9.92 -14.55
N GLY A 173 31.89 -9.27 -13.52
CA GLY A 173 30.61 -9.67 -12.91
C GLY A 173 29.38 -9.09 -13.60
N VAL A 174 29.57 -8.11 -14.48
CA VAL A 174 28.51 -7.41 -15.20
C VAL A 174 28.24 -8.12 -16.51
N LYS A 175 26.97 -8.41 -16.78
CA LYS A 175 26.51 -9.06 -18.01
C LYS A 175 26.12 -8.03 -19.06
N ASP A 176 25.41 -6.98 -18.65
CA ASP A 176 24.89 -5.94 -19.54
C ASP A 176 24.59 -4.66 -18.76
N VAL A 177 24.57 -3.52 -19.44
CA VAL A 177 24.33 -2.20 -18.84
C VAL A 177 23.41 -1.40 -19.74
N LEU A 178 22.35 -0.86 -19.15
CA LEU A 178 21.34 -0.05 -19.81
C LEU A 178 21.34 1.36 -19.23
N LEU A 179 21.35 2.37 -20.08
CA LEU A 179 21.31 3.78 -19.72
C LEU A 179 19.90 4.36 -19.87
N SER A 180 19.58 5.35 -19.04
CA SER A 180 18.35 6.13 -19.14
C SER A 180 18.60 7.59 -18.74
N GLU A 181 17.83 8.51 -19.30
CA GLU A 181 17.84 9.92 -18.89
C GLU A 181 17.24 10.07 -17.50
N ASP A 182 16.00 9.59 -17.29
CA ASP A 182 15.20 9.83 -16.09
C ASP A 182 14.85 8.56 -15.31
N GLY A 183 15.37 7.40 -15.73
CA GLY A 183 14.96 6.09 -15.21
C GLY A 183 13.69 5.55 -15.90
N TYR A 184 13.53 4.23 -15.88
CA TYR A 184 12.40 3.54 -16.52
C TYR A 184 11.21 3.30 -15.59
N LEU A 185 11.33 3.72 -14.34
CA LEU A 185 10.32 3.56 -13.30
C LEU A 185 9.86 4.92 -12.75
N ASN A 186 9.99 5.99 -13.53
CA ASN A 186 9.47 7.29 -13.10
C ASN A 186 7.94 7.24 -12.94
N GLY A 187 7.46 7.81 -11.84
CA GLY A 187 6.08 7.66 -11.37
C GLY A 187 5.02 7.91 -12.44
N SER A 188 4.79 9.15 -12.85
CA SER A 188 3.87 9.47 -13.94
C SER A 188 4.63 9.46 -15.27
N PRO A 189 4.13 8.78 -16.30
CA PRO A 189 4.74 8.87 -17.63
C PRO A 189 4.61 10.30 -18.17
N ASP A 190 5.67 10.74 -18.86
CA ASP A 190 5.62 12.00 -19.60
C ASP A 190 4.57 11.89 -20.70
N ARG A 191 3.61 12.81 -20.71
CA ARG A 191 2.55 12.85 -21.71
C ARG A 191 2.75 13.99 -22.68
N THR A 192 2.51 13.72 -23.96
CA THR A 192 2.55 14.71 -25.03
C THR A 192 1.58 14.35 -26.14
N GLY A 193 1.47 15.25 -27.13
CA GLY A 193 0.72 14.96 -28.35
C GLY A 193 1.63 14.54 -29.50
N ILE A 194 1.18 13.62 -30.33
CA ILE A 194 1.80 13.25 -31.60
C ILE A 194 0.75 13.36 -32.72
N GLN A 195 1.18 13.78 -33.90
CA GLN A 195 0.31 13.86 -35.09
C GLN A 195 0.57 12.66 -36.00
N LEU A 196 -0.50 12.05 -36.50
CA LEU A 196 -0.44 10.93 -37.45
C LEU A 196 -0.11 11.40 -38.88
N ASP A 197 -0.46 12.64 -39.21
CA ASP A 197 -0.22 13.28 -40.49
C ASP A 197 0.26 14.71 -40.28
N LYS A 198 1.19 15.20 -41.09
CA LYS A 198 1.88 16.50 -40.91
C LYS A 198 0.94 17.70 -40.86
N ASP A 199 -0.16 17.65 -41.60
CA ASP A 199 -1.10 18.75 -41.75
C ASP A 199 -2.40 18.52 -40.96
N SER A 200 -2.40 17.54 -40.03
CA SER A 200 -3.56 17.22 -39.21
C SER A 200 -3.61 18.12 -37.97
N ASP A 201 -4.78 18.74 -37.73
CA ASP A 201 -5.03 19.45 -36.48
C ASP A 201 -5.29 18.47 -35.29
N ARG A 202 -5.39 17.17 -35.59
CA ARG A 202 -5.65 16.14 -34.56
C ARG A 202 -4.35 15.70 -33.93
N TRP A 203 -4.23 15.95 -32.63
CA TRP A 203 -3.18 15.44 -31.78
C TRP A 203 -3.68 14.20 -31.02
N LEU A 204 -2.87 13.13 -31.10
CA LEU A 204 -3.10 11.94 -30.29
C LEU A 204 -2.25 12.07 -29.03
N GLU A 205 -2.88 11.92 -27.86
CA GLU A 205 -2.17 11.89 -26.59
C GLU A 205 -1.39 10.57 -26.47
N ILE A 206 -0.12 10.65 -26.11
CA ILE A 206 0.78 9.50 -25.94
C ILE A 206 1.59 9.64 -24.67
N ASN A 207 1.99 8.48 -24.13
CA ASN A 207 3.03 8.40 -23.12
C ASN A 207 4.40 8.27 -23.80
N ILE A 208 5.36 9.07 -23.37
CA ILE A 208 6.74 9.02 -23.90
C ILE A 208 7.64 8.21 -22.98
N MET A 209 8.50 7.40 -23.60
CA MET A 209 9.66 6.82 -22.94
C MET A 209 10.89 7.00 -23.87
N ARG A 210 11.97 7.59 -23.33
CA ARG A 210 13.24 7.67 -24.05
C ARG A 210 14.10 6.49 -23.70
N VAL A 211 14.52 5.74 -24.72
CA VAL A 211 15.22 4.47 -24.56
C VAL A 211 16.42 4.38 -25.49
N THR A 212 17.41 3.63 -25.06
CA THR A 212 18.52 3.22 -25.95
C THR A 212 18.13 2.01 -26.79
N PRO A 213 18.79 1.72 -27.92
CA PRO A 213 18.50 0.52 -28.72
C PRO A 213 18.60 -0.78 -27.93
N ASP A 214 19.42 -0.83 -26.87
CA ASP A 214 19.60 -2.02 -26.04
C ASP A 214 18.43 -2.29 -25.09
N PHE A 215 17.50 -1.33 -24.92
CA PHE A 215 16.37 -1.41 -23.98
C PHE A 215 15.54 -2.69 -24.15
N ILE A 216 15.21 -3.02 -25.39
CA ILE A 216 14.36 -4.17 -25.71
C ILE A 216 15.02 -5.48 -25.28
N SER A 217 16.29 -5.66 -25.65
CA SER A 217 17.06 -6.86 -25.34
C SER A 217 17.34 -6.96 -23.83
N PHE A 218 17.65 -5.83 -23.20
CA PHE A 218 17.92 -5.76 -21.78
C PHE A 218 16.67 -6.11 -20.95
N MET A 219 15.51 -5.58 -21.33
CA MET A 219 14.23 -5.80 -20.61
C MET A 219 13.47 -7.05 -21.10
N ASN A 220 14.05 -7.84 -22.02
CA ASN A 220 13.43 -9.02 -22.61
C ASN A 220 12.06 -8.72 -23.25
N ILE A 221 11.87 -7.54 -23.86
CA ILE A 221 10.61 -7.13 -24.48
C ILE A 221 10.55 -7.68 -25.90
N PRO A 222 9.56 -8.54 -26.25
CA PRO A 222 9.44 -9.05 -27.61
C PRO A 222 8.86 -8.00 -28.56
N LEU A 223 9.36 -7.99 -29.79
CA LEU A 223 8.73 -7.25 -30.90
C LEU A 223 7.57 -8.06 -31.44
N SER A 224 6.40 -7.44 -31.55
CA SER A 224 5.22 -8.02 -32.19
C SER A 224 5.34 -7.93 -33.73
N ALA A 225 5.94 -6.83 -34.23
CA ALA A 225 6.21 -6.64 -35.65
C ALA A 225 7.35 -5.64 -35.87
N GLY A 226 7.97 -5.70 -37.04
CA GLY A 226 9.02 -4.76 -37.44
C GLY A 226 10.40 -5.10 -36.90
N GLN A 227 11.22 -4.08 -36.68
CA GLN A 227 12.61 -4.17 -36.26
C GLN A 227 12.89 -3.15 -35.15
N ASN A 228 14.01 -3.31 -34.43
CA ASN A 228 14.45 -2.35 -33.44
C ASN A 228 14.89 -1.00 -34.07
N MET A 229 15.01 0.02 -33.25
CA MET A 229 15.55 1.34 -33.66
C MET A 229 17.00 1.20 -34.10
N GLU A 230 17.35 1.86 -35.19
CA GLU A 230 18.73 1.95 -35.71
C GLU A 230 19.21 3.39 -35.78
N GLY A 231 18.30 4.36 -35.89
CA GLY A 231 18.60 5.77 -36.07
C GLY A 231 17.86 6.68 -35.09
N ASN A 232 18.32 7.95 -35.03
CA ASN A 232 17.75 8.95 -34.13
C ASN A 232 16.33 9.40 -34.50
N ASN A 233 15.81 9.00 -35.65
CA ASN A 233 14.45 9.27 -36.11
C ASN A 233 13.57 8.04 -36.11
N ASP A 234 14.06 6.91 -35.66
CA ASP A 234 13.29 5.69 -35.50
C ASP A 234 12.58 5.68 -34.14
N ILE A 235 11.33 5.30 -34.13
CA ILE A 235 10.55 5.10 -32.90
C ILE A 235 9.91 3.73 -32.87
N LEU A 236 9.63 3.26 -31.66
CA LEU A 236 8.80 2.08 -31.42
C LEU A 236 7.50 2.50 -30.79
N VAL A 237 6.47 1.74 -31.03
CA VAL A 237 5.14 1.93 -30.44
C VAL A 237 4.70 0.64 -29.74
N ASP A 238 3.82 0.75 -28.78
CA ASP A 238 3.16 -0.43 -28.19
C ASP A 238 2.00 -0.92 -29.05
N GLU A 239 1.49 -2.12 -28.75
CA GLU A 239 0.33 -2.68 -29.47
C GLU A 239 -0.95 -1.86 -29.29
N ILE A 240 -1.06 -1.04 -28.22
CA ILE A 240 -2.20 -0.18 -27.95
C ILE A 240 -2.34 0.87 -29.05
N PHE A 241 -1.21 1.33 -29.60
CA PHE A 241 -1.20 2.30 -30.69
C PHE A 241 -1.92 1.79 -31.97
N MET A 242 -2.00 0.47 -32.15
CA MET A 242 -2.73 -0.13 -33.30
C MET A 242 -4.23 0.15 -33.27
N ASN A 243 -4.80 0.49 -32.10
CA ASN A 243 -6.20 0.89 -31.99
C ASN A 243 -6.46 2.26 -32.69
N GLU A 244 -5.42 3.10 -32.82
CA GLU A 244 -5.50 4.40 -33.48
C GLU A 244 -5.23 4.31 -35.00
N LYS A 245 -4.38 3.36 -35.43
CA LYS A 245 -4.03 3.16 -36.83
C LYS A 245 -3.55 1.72 -37.08
N GLU A 246 -4.34 0.91 -37.78
CA GLU A 246 -4.06 -0.51 -38.00
C GLU A 246 -2.69 -0.79 -38.68
N ASN A 247 -2.30 0.00 -39.69
CA ASN A 247 -1.05 -0.16 -40.44
C ASN A 247 -0.06 0.94 -40.05
N ILE A 248 0.37 0.93 -38.78
CA ILE A 248 1.27 1.97 -38.26
C ILE A 248 2.75 1.73 -38.63
N LEU A 249 3.16 0.48 -38.90
CA LEU A 249 4.55 0.11 -39.21
C LEU A 249 5.05 0.80 -40.46
N GLY A 250 6.22 1.44 -40.42
CA GLY A 250 6.82 2.19 -41.51
C GLY A 250 6.17 3.56 -41.79
N THR A 251 5.16 3.95 -41.01
CA THR A 251 4.55 5.29 -41.17
C THR A 251 5.39 6.34 -40.44
N THR A 252 5.28 7.59 -40.92
CA THR A 252 5.91 8.74 -40.28
C THR A 252 4.91 9.41 -39.34
N LEU A 253 5.33 9.64 -38.10
CA LEU A 253 4.61 10.40 -37.09
C LEU A 253 5.33 11.72 -36.83
N TYR A 254 4.58 12.74 -36.43
CA TYR A 254 5.14 14.08 -36.22
C TYR A 254 4.98 14.50 -34.77
N HIS A 255 6.11 14.77 -34.12
CA HIS A 255 6.15 15.30 -32.78
C HIS A 255 6.75 16.71 -32.83
N TYR A 256 5.91 17.72 -32.66
CA TYR A 256 6.21 19.12 -32.94
C TYR A 256 6.75 19.33 -34.37
N LYS A 257 8.04 19.63 -34.50
CA LYS A 257 8.71 19.90 -35.81
C LYS A 257 9.46 18.68 -36.35
N ASP A 258 9.63 17.66 -35.53
CA ASP A 258 10.44 16.50 -35.85
C ASP A 258 9.55 15.37 -36.42
N ALA A 259 10.09 14.69 -37.40
CA ALA A 259 9.45 13.56 -38.07
C ALA A 259 10.12 12.24 -37.64
N TYR A 260 9.34 11.28 -37.20
CA TYR A 260 9.83 9.99 -36.73
C TYR A 260 9.17 8.85 -37.52
N THR A 261 9.93 7.81 -37.82
CA THR A 261 9.42 6.62 -38.52
C THR A 261 9.18 5.49 -37.54
N VAL A 262 7.99 4.92 -37.55
CA VAL A 262 7.64 3.75 -36.72
C VAL A 262 8.38 2.53 -37.26
N ARG A 263 9.42 2.08 -36.58
CA ARG A 263 10.28 0.98 -36.99
C ARG A 263 9.79 -0.37 -36.49
N GLY A 264 9.16 -0.41 -35.32
CA GLY A 264 8.67 -1.63 -34.73
C GLY A 264 7.52 -1.42 -33.75
N ILE A 265 6.82 -2.50 -33.48
CA ILE A 265 5.72 -2.58 -32.54
C ILE A 265 6.13 -3.53 -31.42
N LEU A 266 6.12 -3.03 -30.18
CA LEU A 266 6.41 -3.83 -29.00
C LEU A 266 5.19 -4.62 -28.56
N SER A 267 5.38 -5.88 -28.21
CA SER A 267 4.36 -6.64 -27.50
C SER A 267 3.94 -5.95 -26.23
N SER A 268 2.70 -6.19 -25.81
CA SER A 268 2.13 -5.60 -24.61
C SER A 268 2.99 -5.91 -23.38
N PHE A 269 3.51 -4.87 -22.75
CA PHE A 269 4.15 -4.93 -21.45
C PHE A 269 3.71 -3.70 -20.64
N THR A 270 3.87 -3.74 -19.33
CA THR A 270 3.41 -2.68 -18.44
C THR A 270 4.61 -1.94 -17.87
N PRO A 271 5.00 -0.78 -18.43
CA PRO A 271 6.16 -0.02 -17.96
C PRO A 271 5.86 0.82 -16.71
N SER A 272 4.61 1.15 -16.43
CA SER A 272 4.22 2.03 -15.33
C SER A 272 2.93 1.55 -14.66
N VAL A 273 2.81 1.82 -13.36
CA VAL A 273 1.57 1.58 -12.58
C VAL A 273 0.39 2.35 -13.16
N TYR A 274 0.65 3.52 -13.74
CA TYR A 274 -0.37 4.38 -14.34
C TYR A 274 -0.91 3.85 -15.67
N ALA A 275 -0.17 2.98 -16.37
CA ALA A 275 -0.64 2.33 -17.59
C ALA A 275 -1.81 1.35 -17.36
N TYR A 276 -2.10 1.02 -16.11
CA TYR A 276 -3.16 0.07 -15.73
C TYR A 276 -4.56 0.68 -15.70
N LYS A 277 -4.71 2.01 -15.85
CA LYS A 277 -5.99 2.69 -15.65
C LYS A 277 -6.63 3.10 -16.96
N GLU A 278 -7.83 2.65 -17.11
CA GLU A 278 -9.01 2.92 -17.96
C GLU A 278 -8.84 3.66 -19.29
N GLU A 279 -7.92 4.57 -19.43
CA GLU A 279 -7.54 5.16 -20.72
C GLU A 279 -6.21 4.53 -21.16
N GLN A 280 -6.29 3.62 -22.10
CA GLN A 280 -5.14 2.99 -22.73
C GLN A 280 -4.40 3.99 -23.62
N THR A 281 -3.80 5.02 -23.01
CA THR A 281 -2.93 5.94 -23.71
C THR A 281 -1.70 5.18 -24.21
N PRO A 282 -1.45 5.13 -25.52
CA PRO A 282 -0.36 4.33 -26.08
C PRO A 282 1.02 4.87 -25.67
N TYR A 283 1.98 3.97 -25.56
CA TYR A 283 3.38 4.35 -25.37
C TYR A 283 4.10 4.47 -26.70
N VAL A 284 4.89 5.54 -26.82
CA VAL A 284 5.83 5.75 -27.93
C VAL A 284 7.24 5.85 -27.34
N PHE A 285 8.11 5.00 -27.85
CA PHE A 285 9.50 4.89 -27.42
C PHE A 285 10.37 5.67 -28.38
N PHE A 286 10.95 6.76 -27.90
CA PHE A 286 11.85 7.61 -28.65
C PHE A 286 13.30 7.23 -28.38
N PRO A 287 14.20 7.38 -29.34
CA PRO A 287 15.62 7.21 -29.11
C PRO A 287 16.12 8.24 -28.09
N MET A 288 16.96 7.80 -27.17
CA MET A 288 17.71 8.70 -26.29
C MET A 288 18.65 9.55 -27.16
N LYS A 289 18.67 10.85 -26.96
CA LYS A 289 19.53 11.76 -27.73
C LYS A 289 21.01 11.48 -27.44
N ASP A 290 21.86 11.55 -28.44
CA ASP A 290 23.33 11.34 -28.30
C ASP A 290 23.98 12.23 -27.22
N ASN A 291 23.45 13.44 -27.02
CA ASN A 291 23.87 14.38 -25.99
C ASN A 291 22.92 14.38 -24.76
N GLY A 292 22.02 13.37 -24.61
CA GLY A 292 21.13 13.24 -23.48
C GLY A 292 21.91 13.08 -22.18
N ASN A 293 21.41 13.70 -21.12
CA ASN A 293 22.02 13.54 -19.81
C ASN A 293 21.73 12.14 -19.26
N VAL A 294 22.78 11.40 -18.90
CA VAL A 294 22.62 10.10 -18.23
C VAL A 294 22.25 10.36 -16.78
N GLY A 295 20.99 10.11 -16.43
CA GLY A 295 20.49 10.24 -15.05
C GLY A 295 20.39 8.92 -14.33
N HIS A 296 20.33 7.79 -15.05
CA HIS A 296 20.15 6.46 -14.48
C HIS A 296 20.91 5.38 -15.24
N CYS A 297 21.36 4.36 -14.52
CA CYS A 297 22.05 3.22 -15.07
C CYS A 297 21.53 1.94 -14.45
N TYR A 298 21.12 0.98 -15.27
CA TYR A 298 20.70 -0.35 -14.85
C TYR A 298 21.76 -1.38 -15.23
N ILE A 299 22.18 -2.20 -14.28
CA ILE A 299 23.29 -3.13 -14.45
C ILE A 299 22.77 -4.56 -14.23
N LYS A 300 22.76 -5.37 -15.29
CA LYS A 300 22.42 -6.77 -15.23
C LYS A 300 23.66 -7.57 -14.82
N CYS A 301 23.58 -8.24 -13.68
CA CYS A 301 24.69 -9.04 -13.15
C CYS A 301 24.52 -10.52 -13.48
N TYR A 302 25.61 -11.28 -13.49
CA TYR A 302 25.53 -12.74 -13.38
C TYR A 302 24.95 -13.11 -12.03
N THR A 303 24.11 -14.14 -11.98
CA THR A 303 23.23 -14.45 -10.83
C THR A 303 23.98 -14.62 -9.50
N ASP A 304 25.18 -15.19 -9.55
CA ASP A 304 26.05 -15.47 -8.40
C ASP A 304 26.99 -14.32 -8.03
N LYS A 305 27.09 -13.28 -8.87
CA LYS A 305 28.04 -12.18 -8.71
C LYS A 305 27.42 -10.85 -8.29
N LYS A 306 26.11 -10.78 -8.08
CA LYS A 306 25.39 -9.52 -7.77
C LYS A 306 26.00 -8.77 -6.59
N GLU A 307 26.27 -9.46 -5.48
CA GLU A 307 26.80 -8.82 -4.26
C GLU A 307 28.26 -8.42 -4.42
N GLU A 308 29.06 -9.18 -5.17
CA GLU A 308 30.43 -8.83 -5.53
C GLU A 308 30.45 -7.55 -6.37
N VAL A 309 29.59 -7.47 -7.39
CA VAL A 309 29.44 -6.27 -8.25
C VAL A 309 28.99 -5.07 -7.42
N ARG A 310 28.01 -5.24 -6.54
CA ARG A 310 27.50 -4.15 -5.68
C ARG A 310 28.61 -3.59 -4.78
N GLN A 311 29.37 -4.46 -4.12
CA GLN A 311 30.47 -4.04 -3.24
C GLN A 311 31.57 -3.31 -4.03
N TRP A 312 31.94 -3.86 -5.19
CA TRP A 312 32.91 -3.22 -6.07
C TRP A 312 32.43 -1.85 -6.59
N MET A 313 31.17 -1.75 -7.00
CA MET A 313 30.58 -0.47 -7.43
C MET A 313 30.55 0.55 -6.28
N THR A 314 30.25 0.11 -5.06
CA THR A 314 30.27 1.00 -3.89
C THR A 314 31.67 1.59 -3.68
N GLN A 315 32.72 0.77 -3.78
CA GLN A 315 34.10 1.23 -3.68
C GLN A 315 34.48 2.19 -4.83
N LEU A 316 34.11 1.84 -6.06
CA LEU A 316 34.36 2.67 -7.23
C LEU A 316 33.67 4.05 -7.12
N LEU A 317 32.43 4.07 -6.62
CA LEU A 317 31.68 5.32 -6.44
C LEU A 317 32.25 6.17 -5.29
N GLN A 318 32.74 5.57 -4.21
CA GLN A 318 33.44 6.28 -3.13
C GLN A 318 34.75 6.92 -3.58
N GLU A 319 35.41 6.37 -4.60
CA GLU A 319 36.61 6.99 -5.19
C GLU A 319 36.27 8.21 -6.07
N VAL A 320 35.09 8.22 -6.70
CA VAL A 320 34.70 9.22 -7.73
C VAL A 320 33.81 10.31 -7.14
N LEU A 321 32.96 9.97 -6.16
CA LEU A 321 32.02 10.90 -5.56
C LEU A 321 32.65 11.67 -4.40
N PRO A 322 32.20 12.91 -4.13
CA PRO A 322 32.58 13.66 -2.94
C PRO A 322 32.18 12.89 -1.66
N GLU A 323 32.96 13.02 -0.58
CA GLU A 323 32.67 12.38 0.73
C GLU A 323 31.28 12.73 1.30
N SER A 324 30.67 13.82 0.87
CA SER A 324 29.32 14.24 1.27
C SER A 324 28.18 13.50 0.57
N VAL A 325 28.50 12.66 -0.42
CA VAL A 325 27.51 11.94 -1.24
C VAL A 325 27.64 10.46 -0.99
N GLU A 326 26.62 9.86 -0.38
CA GLU A 326 26.51 8.41 -0.26
C GLU A 326 25.93 7.83 -1.57
N PRO A 327 26.64 6.88 -2.22
CA PRO A 327 26.12 6.23 -3.41
C PRO A 327 24.91 5.34 -3.07
N GLU A 328 23.80 5.57 -3.74
CA GLU A 328 22.59 4.75 -3.60
C GLU A 328 22.55 3.69 -4.71
N ILE A 329 22.85 2.45 -4.36
CA ILE A 329 22.75 1.30 -5.27
C ILE A 329 21.59 0.42 -4.79
N THR A 330 20.50 0.44 -5.53
CA THR A 330 19.29 -0.36 -5.27
C THR A 330 19.20 -1.55 -6.24
N THR A 331 18.12 -2.28 -6.23
CA THR A 331 17.76 -3.21 -7.30
C THR A 331 16.57 -2.67 -8.07
N PHE A 332 16.39 -3.10 -9.32
CA PHE A 332 15.21 -2.74 -10.10
C PHE A 332 13.90 -3.18 -9.40
N LEU A 333 13.95 -4.28 -8.64
CA LEU A 333 12.82 -4.70 -7.80
C LEU A 333 12.57 -3.73 -6.63
N ASP A 334 13.64 -3.24 -5.99
CA ASP A 334 13.52 -2.25 -4.91
C ASP A 334 12.93 -0.95 -5.42
N ASP A 335 13.33 -0.50 -6.61
CA ASP A 335 12.78 0.70 -7.25
C ASP A 335 11.28 0.53 -7.55
N ILE A 336 10.84 -0.65 -8.03
CA ILE A 336 9.42 -0.97 -8.20
C ILE A 336 8.67 -0.91 -6.86
N ILE A 337 9.27 -1.44 -5.79
CA ILE A 337 8.68 -1.42 -4.45
C ILE A 337 8.63 0.01 -3.90
N GLU A 338 9.65 0.82 -4.16
CA GLU A 338 9.70 2.23 -3.75
C GLU A 338 8.60 3.06 -4.42
N GLN A 339 8.33 2.86 -5.70
CA GLN A 339 7.18 3.49 -6.36
C GLN A 339 5.84 3.20 -5.67
N GLN A 340 5.74 2.05 -5.01
CA GLN A 340 4.58 1.64 -4.24
C GLN A 340 4.75 1.87 -2.72
N ALA A 341 5.66 2.77 -2.33
CA ALA A 341 5.92 3.04 -0.92
C ALA A 341 4.67 3.50 -0.18
N MET A 342 3.82 4.30 -0.83
CA MET A 342 2.57 4.79 -0.26
C MET A 342 1.61 3.63 0.03
N GLU A 343 1.34 2.78 -0.97
CA GLU A 343 0.47 1.60 -0.86
C GLU A 343 1.02 0.61 0.17
N THR A 344 2.33 0.43 0.20
CA THR A 344 3.00 -0.44 1.18
C THR A 344 2.85 0.12 2.60
N LYS A 345 2.95 1.43 2.79
CA LYS A 345 2.70 2.07 4.09
C LYS A 345 1.24 1.93 4.51
N PHE A 346 0.29 2.18 3.62
CA PHE A 346 -1.13 1.94 3.89
C PHE A 346 -1.40 0.47 4.25
N LYS A 347 -0.83 -0.47 3.53
CA LYS A 347 -0.91 -1.90 3.83
C LYS A 347 -0.40 -2.21 5.24
N ASN A 348 0.75 -1.68 5.64
CA ASN A 348 1.34 -1.93 6.96
C ASN A 348 0.50 -1.30 8.08
N ILE A 349 -0.04 -0.10 7.87
CA ILE A 349 -0.95 0.56 8.81
C ILE A 349 -2.24 -0.25 8.97
N THR A 350 -2.86 -0.67 7.87
CA THR A 350 -4.09 -1.48 7.92
C THR A 350 -3.84 -2.85 8.54
N LEU A 351 -2.68 -3.46 8.30
CA LEU A 351 -2.26 -4.70 8.96
C LEU A 351 -2.19 -4.53 10.49
N PHE A 352 -1.57 -3.46 10.95
CA PHE A 352 -1.50 -3.15 12.38
C PHE A 352 -2.89 -3.03 12.99
N PHE A 353 -3.77 -2.21 12.40
CA PHE A 353 -5.15 -2.06 12.87
C PHE A 353 -5.96 -3.36 12.76
N SER A 354 -5.69 -4.19 11.77
CA SER A 354 -6.28 -5.53 11.62
C SER A 354 -5.95 -6.43 12.82
N ILE A 355 -4.68 -6.48 13.21
CA ILE A 355 -4.22 -7.26 14.37
C ILE A 355 -4.87 -6.73 15.66
N VAL A 356 -4.85 -5.43 15.87
CA VAL A 356 -5.43 -4.80 17.06
C VAL A 356 -6.95 -5.07 17.13
N SER A 357 -7.66 -4.87 16.03
CA SER A 357 -9.12 -5.11 15.97
C SER A 357 -9.47 -6.57 16.18
N LEU A 358 -8.64 -7.51 15.69
CA LEU A 358 -8.80 -8.93 15.91
C LEU A 358 -8.68 -9.28 17.40
N ILE A 359 -7.65 -8.77 18.09
CA ILE A 359 -7.45 -8.99 19.52
C ILE A 359 -8.64 -8.44 20.32
N ILE A 360 -9.07 -7.21 20.04
CA ILE A 360 -10.22 -6.61 20.73
C ILE A 360 -11.49 -7.42 20.49
N THR A 361 -11.71 -7.89 19.27
CA THR A 361 -12.87 -8.70 18.91
C THR A 361 -12.85 -10.05 19.64
N LEU A 362 -11.70 -10.73 19.71
CA LEU A 362 -11.55 -11.98 20.46
C LEU A 362 -11.86 -11.80 21.95
N LEU A 363 -11.35 -10.73 22.57
CA LEU A 363 -11.64 -10.40 23.97
C LEU A 363 -13.11 -10.07 24.19
N GLY A 364 -13.74 -9.34 23.27
CA GLY A 364 -15.16 -9.03 23.30
C GLY A 364 -16.04 -10.28 23.21
N VAL A 365 -15.72 -11.18 22.28
CA VAL A 365 -16.41 -12.47 22.13
C VAL A 365 -16.23 -13.36 23.37
N TYR A 366 -14.99 -13.46 23.87
CA TYR A 366 -14.69 -14.21 25.09
C TYR A 366 -15.54 -13.72 26.27
N SER A 367 -15.55 -12.41 26.53
CA SER A 367 -16.33 -11.78 27.57
C SER A 367 -17.84 -12.05 27.42
N ALA A 368 -18.34 -11.93 26.18
CA ALA A 368 -19.75 -12.17 25.90
C ALA A 368 -20.17 -13.64 26.10
N ILE A 369 -19.33 -14.59 25.65
CA ILE A 369 -19.57 -16.02 25.83
C ILE A 369 -19.56 -16.39 27.33
N THR A 370 -18.60 -15.88 28.10
CA THR A 370 -18.49 -16.12 29.54
C THR A 370 -19.78 -15.67 30.24
N LEU A 371 -20.22 -14.42 29.99
CA LEU A 371 -21.45 -13.89 30.55
C LEU A 371 -22.71 -14.68 30.13
N ASP A 372 -22.78 -15.13 28.89
CA ASP A 372 -23.91 -15.92 28.40
C ASP A 372 -23.92 -17.32 29.05
N THR A 373 -22.74 -17.92 29.23
CA THR A 373 -22.59 -19.22 29.88
C THR A 373 -23.02 -19.15 31.34
N GLU A 374 -22.56 -18.14 32.08
CA GLU A 374 -22.97 -17.93 33.48
C GLU A 374 -24.49 -17.76 33.64
N ARG A 375 -25.10 -17.00 32.74
CA ARG A 375 -26.55 -16.75 32.76
C ARG A 375 -27.38 -17.97 32.41
N ARG A 376 -26.86 -18.86 31.58
CA ARG A 376 -27.58 -20.06 31.09
C ARG A 376 -27.12 -21.36 31.74
N GLN A 377 -26.39 -21.29 32.85
CA GLN A 377 -25.88 -22.47 33.53
C GLN A 377 -26.98 -23.51 33.82
N LYS A 378 -28.20 -23.07 34.28
CA LYS A 378 -29.34 -23.96 34.51
C LYS A 378 -29.83 -24.65 33.24
N GLU A 379 -29.89 -23.93 32.10
CA GLU A 379 -30.26 -24.50 30.80
C GLU A 379 -29.24 -25.53 30.32
N VAL A 380 -27.96 -25.23 30.47
CA VAL A 380 -26.85 -26.14 30.14
C VAL A 380 -26.89 -27.40 31.00
N ALA A 381 -27.14 -27.25 32.32
CA ALA A 381 -27.26 -28.38 33.25
C ALA A 381 -28.42 -29.30 32.87
N ILE A 382 -29.62 -28.76 32.63
CA ILE A 382 -30.80 -29.53 32.21
C ILE A 382 -30.52 -30.29 30.90
N ARG A 383 -29.90 -29.65 29.91
CA ARG A 383 -29.55 -30.28 28.63
C ARG A 383 -28.50 -31.40 28.79
N LYS A 384 -27.52 -31.20 29.67
CA LYS A 384 -26.53 -32.23 30.00
C LYS A 384 -27.17 -33.45 30.66
N ILE A 385 -28.11 -33.24 31.59
CA ILE A 385 -28.84 -34.32 32.22
C ILE A 385 -29.67 -35.09 31.18
N ASN A 386 -30.22 -34.40 30.18
CA ASN A 386 -30.97 -35.00 29.07
C ASN A 386 -30.09 -35.60 27.96
N GLY A 387 -28.76 -35.76 28.18
CA GLY A 387 -27.85 -36.44 27.27
C GLY A 387 -27.28 -35.57 26.14
N ALA A 388 -27.39 -34.25 26.22
CA ALA A 388 -26.82 -33.37 25.21
C ALA A 388 -25.27 -33.40 25.25
N GLY A 389 -24.64 -33.70 24.12
CA GLY A 389 -23.20 -33.68 23.95
C GLY A 389 -22.60 -32.25 23.93
N ILE A 390 -21.31 -32.15 24.23
CA ILE A 390 -20.58 -30.86 24.29
C ILE A 390 -20.71 -30.09 22.96
N LYS A 391 -20.64 -30.77 21.81
CA LYS A 391 -20.78 -30.16 20.48
C LYS A 391 -22.11 -29.45 20.30
N GLN A 392 -23.20 -30.00 20.79
CA GLN A 392 -24.54 -29.42 20.70
C GLN A 392 -24.68 -28.16 21.56
N ILE A 393 -24.03 -28.14 22.71
CA ILE A 393 -24.00 -26.98 23.61
C ILE A 393 -23.18 -25.86 22.97
N ILE A 394 -21.99 -26.17 22.43
CA ILE A 394 -21.15 -25.19 21.72
C ILE A 394 -21.91 -24.62 20.52
N LEU A 395 -22.54 -25.44 19.70
CA LEU A 395 -23.28 -24.97 18.52
C LEU A 395 -24.46 -24.04 18.90
N LEU A 396 -25.10 -24.31 20.03
CA LEU A 396 -26.18 -23.47 20.55
C LEU A 396 -25.68 -22.05 20.89
N PHE A 397 -24.52 -21.94 21.55
CA PHE A 397 -23.94 -20.67 21.93
C PHE A 397 -23.31 -19.95 20.73
N SER A 398 -22.66 -20.67 19.81
CA SER A 398 -21.97 -20.09 18.67
C SER A 398 -22.93 -19.55 17.61
N ARG A 399 -24.17 -20.04 17.51
CA ARG A 399 -25.11 -19.65 16.43
C ARG A 399 -25.30 -18.13 16.31
N LEU A 400 -25.45 -17.42 17.41
CA LEU A 400 -25.63 -15.96 17.41
C LEU A 400 -24.37 -15.25 16.93
N TYR A 401 -23.19 -15.67 17.41
CA TYR A 401 -21.90 -15.07 17.03
C TYR A 401 -21.58 -15.33 15.57
N MET A 402 -21.89 -16.52 15.06
CA MET A 402 -21.72 -16.84 13.64
C MET A 402 -22.64 -15.99 12.76
N LEU A 403 -23.88 -15.77 13.20
CA LEU A 403 -24.81 -14.88 12.47
C LEU A 403 -24.31 -13.43 12.47
N LEU A 404 -23.84 -12.91 13.60
CA LEU A 404 -23.27 -11.57 13.69
C LEU A 404 -21.99 -11.45 12.83
N LEU A 405 -21.14 -12.46 12.84
CA LEU A 405 -19.91 -12.51 12.06
C LEU A 405 -20.21 -12.46 10.56
N THR A 406 -21.14 -13.30 10.08
CA THR A 406 -21.50 -13.34 8.65
C THR A 406 -22.23 -12.09 8.19
N THR A 407 -23.16 -11.54 8.97
CA THR A 407 -23.84 -10.28 8.61
C THR A 407 -22.87 -9.11 8.58
N SER A 408 -21.92 -9.06 9.53
CA SER A 408 -20.88 -8.02 9.55
C SER A 408 -19.94 -8.14 8.36
N ALA A 409 -19.58 -9.35 7.93
CA ALA A 409 -18.77 -9.58 6.72
C ALA A 409 -19.50 -9.08 5.45
N LEU A 410 -20.79 -9.44 5.30
CA LEU A 410 -21.61 -9.02 4.17
C LEU A 410 -21.73 -7.49 4.05
N LEU A 411 -21.69 -6.78 5.18
CA LEU A 411 -21.69 -5.32 5.18
C LEU A 411 -20.30 -4.71 4.96
N ALA A 412 -19.24 -5.37 5.47
CA ALA A 412 -17.89 -4.84 5.37
C ALA A 412 -17.30 -4.93 3.94
N PHE A 413 -17.53 -6.04 3.23
CA PHE A 413 -16.95 -6.22 1.89
C PHE A 413 -17.36 -5.16 0.86
N PRO A 414 -18.64 -4.77 0.73
CA PRO A 414 -19.01 -3.67 -0.17
C PRO A 414 -18.36 -2.34 0.20
N VAL A 415 -18.25 -2.05 1.50
CA VAL A 415 -17.60 -0.82 1.98
C VAL A 415 -16.12 -0.80 1.60
N VAL A 416 -15.42 -1.91 1.81
CA VAL A 416 -14.01 -2.04 1.42
C VAL A 416 -13.83 -1.90 -0.09
N TYR A 417 -14.71 -2.51 -0.88
CA TYR A 417 -14.68 -2.37 -2.34
C TYR A 417 -14.81 -0.91 -2.76
N VAL A 418 -15.77 -0.17 -2.20
CA VAL A 418 -15.95 1.27 -2.50
C VAL A 418 -14.73 2.09 -2.08
N ILE A 419 -14.17 1.83 -0.88
CA ILE A 419 -12.98 2.54 -0.40
C ILE A 419 -11.80 2.29 -1.34
N LEU A 420 -11.55 1.03 -1.71
CA LEU A 420 -10.44 0.69 -2.62
C LEU A 420 -10.63 1.30 -4.00
N HIS A 421 -11.86 1.31 -4.51
CA HIS A 421 -12.18 1.94 -5.78
C HIS A 421 -11.94 3.46 -5.73
N MET A 422 -12.35 4.12 -4.64
CA MET A 422 -12.08 5.55 -4.44
C MET A 422 -10.59 5.85 -4.30
N LEU A 423 -9.84 5.03 -3.55
CA LEU A 423 -8.39 5.18 -3.43
C LEU A 423 -7.69 4.96 -4.79
N SER A 424 -8.17 4.02 -5.58
CA SER A 424 -7.68 3.83 -6.95
C SER A 424 -7.96 5.02 -7.86
N LEU A 425 -9.04 5.78 -7.64
CA LEU A 425 -9.38 7.01 -8.38
C LEU A 425 -8.58 8.23 -7.92
N ILE A 426 -8.15 8.27 -6.66
CA ILE A 426 -7.35 9.39 -6.13
C ILE A 426 -5.90 9.35 -6.66
N HIS A 427 -5.43 8.19 -7.11
CA HIS A 427 -4.09 8.02 -7.70
C HIS A 427 -4.06 8.19 -9.24
N ILE A 428 -5.14 8.73 -9.83
CA ILE A 428 -5.22 9.18 -11.22
C ILE A 428 -4.81 10.69 -11.27
#